data_dd5a456cefc1a38decb914583bdd09ee
#
_entry.id   dd5a456cefc1a38decb914583bdd09ee
#
_cell.length_a   1.000
_cell.length_b   1.000
_cell.length_c   1.000
_cell.angle_alpha   90.00
_cell.angle_beta   90.00
_cell.angle_gamma   90.00
#
_symmetry.space_group_name_H-M   'P 1'
#
loop_
_entity.id
_entity.type
_entity.pdbx_description
1 polymer ?
#
loop_
_entity_poly.entity_id
_entity_poly.type
_entity_poly.pdbx_seq_one_letter_code
_entity_poly.pdbx_strand_id
1 'polypeptide(L)'
;MKYYIPSGDWPLHEEQYIRFMRNLGHTRTDRLGADFLLLPGGSDFGVRPNRDKTEILDYNLFLNTDRPVIGICRGMQLILKENGGNLIPHIPDETINLQHTTISGHWKGLSSWHMTKAGLFTNTRHHQGYVEIPQSWELLDSTTDGIVEAVKRNNEFGVQWHPELPEMDGTAAQDWFIWKMEQTLK
;
A
#
# COMPACT_ATOMS: atom_id res chain seq x y z
N MET A 1 19.37 2.47 -2.17
CA MET A 1 18.89 1.69 -3.34
C MET A 1 18.11 2.60 -4.28
N LYS A 2 17.96 2.20 -5.53
CA LYS A 2 17.17 2.92 -6.53
C LYS A 2 15.79 2.30 -6.65
N TYR A 3 14.75 3.12 -6.72
CA TYR A 3 13.37 2.63 -6.88
C TYR A 3 12.72 3.22 -8.13
N TYR A 4 11.75 2.49 -8.65
CA TYR A 4 10.82 2.98 -9.66
C TYR A 4 9.43 3.10 -9.04
N ILE A 5 8.75 4.19 -9.34
CA ILE A 5 7.34 4.41 -9.00
C ILE A 5 6.60 4.74 -10.30
N PRO A 6 5.58 3.95 -10.68
CA PRO A 6 4.70 4.30 -11.80
C PRO A 6 4.00 5.62 -11.54
N SER A 7 3.73 6.38 -12.60
CA SER A 7 3.01 7.65 -12.47
C SER A 7 1.66 7.47 -11.78
N GLY A 8 1.48 8.14 -10.66
CA GLY A 8 0.25 8.11 -9.87
C GLY A 8 -0.88 8.94 -10.49
N ASP A 9 -2.03 9.00 -9.80
CA ASP A 9 -3.21 9.76 -10.23
C ASP A 9 -3.02 11.27 -10.15
N TRP A 10 -2.21 11.72 -9.20
CA TRP A 10 -2.03 13.11 -8.85
C TRP A 10 -0.55 13.43 -8.61
N PRO A 11 0.03 14.44 -9.28
CA PRO A 11 1.43 14.81 -9.08
C PRO A 11 1.80 15.10 -7.61
N LEU A 12 0.89 15.74 -6.85
CA LEU A 12 1.11 16.05 -5.44
C LEU A 12 1.24 14.80 -4.55
N HIS A 13 0.52 13.73 -4.88
CA HIS A 13 0.65 12.45 -4.15
C HIS A 13 1.99 11.79 -4.47
N GLU A 14 2.44 11.84 -5.72
CA GLU A 14 3.74 11.30 -6.12
C GLU A 14 4.89 11.98 -5.37
N GLU A 15 4.82 13.29 -5.14
CA GLU A 15 5.83 14.02 -4.38
C GLU A 15 5.94 13.56 -2.92
N GLN A 16 4.85 13.14 -2.29
CA GLN A 16 4.89 12.61 -0.92
C GLN A 16 5.70 11.31 -0.85
N TYR A 17 5.49 10.39 -1.80
CA TYR A 17 6.31 9.17 -1.92
C TYR A 17 7.77 9.49 -2.20
N ILE A 18 8.05 10.42 -3.12
CA ILE A 18 9.41 10.83 -3.46
C ILE A 18 10.13 11.43 -2.24
N ARG A 19 9.46 12.31 -1.49
CA ARG A 19 9.99 12.89 -0.26
C ARG A 19 10.29 11.81 0.78
N PHE A 20 9.33 10.93 1.02
CA PHE A 20 9.46 9.84 1.99
C PHE A 20 10.64 8.93 1.65
N MET A 21 10.69 8.41 0.43
CA MET A 21 11.78 7.53 -0.03
C MET A 21 13.15 8.21 -0.02
N ARG A 22 13.21 9.50 -0.37
CA ARG A 22 14.45 10.29 -0.28
C ARG A 22 14.94 10.43 1.15
N ASN A 23 14.04 10.65 2.13
CA ASN A 23 14.39 10.73 3.54
C ASN A 23 14.97 9.40 4.06
N LEU A 24 14.58 8.28 3.47
CA LEU A 24 15.14 6.94 3.74
C LEU A 24 16.43 6.65 2.94
N GLY A 25 16.96 7.61 2.19
CA GLY A 25 18.19 7.44 1.42
C GLY A 25 18.02 6.68 0.10
N HIS A 26 16.78 6.52 -0.40
CA HIS A 26 16.51 5.91 -1.69
C HIS A 26 16.42 6.96 -2.79
N THR A 27 16.79 6.57 -4.02
CA THR A 27 16.81 7.46 -5.18
C THR A 27 15.85 6.94 -6.26
N ARG A 28 15.01 7.82 -6.78
CA ARG A 28 14.12 7.49 -7.90
C ARG A 28 14.92 7.30 -9.19
N THR A 29 14.50 6.33 -9.99
CA THR A 29 15.09 6.06 -11.32
C THR A 29 14.01 5.57 -12.29
N ASP A 30 14.39 5.27 -13.52
CA ASP A 30 13.54 4.60 -14.48
C ASP A 30 13.34 3.11 -14.12
N ARG A 31 12.37 2.48 -14.78
CA ARG A 31 11.95 1.09 -14.56
C ARG A 31 13.08 0.07 -14.72
N LEU A 32 14.00 0.30 -15.69
CA LEU A 32 15.07 -0.65 -15.99
C LEU A 32 16.22 -0.54 -14.99
N GLY A 33 16.51 0.66 -14.51
CA GLY A 33 17.59 0.93 -13.57
C GLY A 33 17.22 0.78 -12.11
N ALA A 34 15.97 0.41 -11.80
CA ALA A 34 15.51 0.31 -10.42
C ALA A 34 15.87 -1.03 -9.77
N ASP A 35 16.22 -0.98 -8.49
CA ASP A 35 16.46 -2.15 -7.65
C ASP A 35 15.14 -2.74 -7.16
N PHE A 36 14.10 -1.92 -6.96
CA PHE A 36 12.76 -2.33 -6.52
C PHE A 36 11.65 -1.45 -7.09
N LEU A 37 10.41 -1.98 -7.03
CA LEU A 37 9.18 -1.30 -7.43
C LEU A 37 8.45 -0.77 -6.20
N LEU A 38 8.01 0.49 -6.25
CA LEU A 38 7.07 1.06 -5.28
C LEU A 38 5.73 1.30 -5.97
N LEU A 39 4.72 0.51 -5.65
CA LEU A 39 3.35 0.67 -6.11
C LEU A 39 2.60 1.63 -5.19
N PRO A 40 2.18 2.81 -5.68
CA PRO A 40 1.55 3.83 -4.84
C PRO A 40 0.05 3.59 -4.63
N GLY A 41 -0.51 4.30 -3.67
CA GLY A 41 -1.96 4.45 -3.51
C GLY A 41 -2.62 5.20 -4.66
N GLY A 42 -3.94 5.34 -4.62
CA GLY A 42 -4.68 6.10 -5.63
C GLY A 42 -6.13 5.67 -5.78
N SER A 43 -6.76 6.08 -6.89
CA SER A 43 -8.15 5.79 -7.22
C SER A 43 -8.40 4.30 -7.46
N ASP A 44 -9.65 3.89 -7.30
CA ASP A 44 -10.11 2.51 -7.46
C ASP A 44 -9.75 1.91 -8.82
N PHE A 45 -9.63 0.58 -8.85
CA PHE A 45 -9.43 -0.14 -10.10
C PHE A 45 -10.57 0.11 -11.08
N GLY A 46 -10.23 0.27 -12.38
CA GLY A 46 -11.17 0.58 -13.44
C GLY A 46 -11.46 2.06 -13.65
N VAL A 47 -11.17 2.91 -12.67
CA VAL A 47 -11.33 4.38 -12.82
C VAL A 47 -10.28 4.94 -13.79
N ARG A 48 -9.08 4.37 -13.78
CA ARG A 48 -7.99 4.73 -14.71
C ARG A 48 -7.37 3.49 -15.37
N PRO A 49 -8.05 2.90 -16.37
CA PRO A 49 -7.63 1.62 -16.95
C PRO A 49 -6.20 1.60 -17.51
N ASN A 50 -5.72 2.71 -18.05
CA ASN A 50 -4.34 2.79 -18.57
C ASN A 50 -3.31 2.73 -17.43
N ARG A 51 -3.58 3.35 -16.28
CA ARG A 51 -2.76 3.24 -15.09
C ARG A 51 -2.76 1.81 -14.56
N ASP A 52 -3.96 1.22 -14.40
CA ASP A 52 -4.10 -0.17 -13.95
C ASP A 52 -3.24 -1.11 -14.79
N LYS A 53 -3.37 -1.01 -16.11
CA LYS A 53 -2.61 -1.82 -17.06
C LYS A 53 -1.10 -1.61 -16.93
N THR A 54 -0.65 -0.36 -16.79
CA THR A 54 0.78 -0.05 -16.65
C THR A 54 1.35 -0.63 -15.36
N GLU A 55 0.66 -0.44 -14.23
CA GLU A 55 1.11 -0.94 -12.95
C GLU A 55 1.14 -2.47 -12.88
N ILE A 56 0.15 -3.16 -13.50
CA ILE A 56 0.16 -4.62 -13.64
C ILE A 56 1.36 -5.09 -14.47
N LEU A 57 1.66 -4.42 -15.58
CA LEU A 57 2.84 -4.76 -16.40
C LEU A 57 4.15 -4.53 -15.64
N ASP A 58 4.26 -3.44 -14.89
CA ASP A 58 5.44 -3.16 -14.08
C ASP A 58 5.58 -4.17 -12.94
N TYR A 59 4.50 -4.50 -12.25
CA TYR A 59 4.47 -5.54 -11.21
C TYR A 59 5.01 -6.88 -11.75
N ASN A 60 4.46 -7.36 -12.86
CA ASN A 60 4.89 -8.60 -13.48
C ASN A 60 6.35 -8.57 -13.94
N LEU A 61 6.83 -7.43 -14.44
CA LEU A 61 8.23 -7.26 -14.83
C LEU A 61 9.17 -7.43 -13.62
N PHE A 62 8.84 -6.80 -12.48
CA PHE A 62 9.68 -6.88 -11.28
C PHE A 62 9.67 -8.29 -10.69
N LEU A 63 8.53 -8.97 -10.64
CA LEU A 63 8.45 -10.38 -10.23
C LEU A 63 9.27 -11.29 -11.13
N ASN A 64 9.14 -11.17 -12.45
CA ASN A 64 9.87 -12.00 -13.42
C ASN A 64 11.38 -11.77 -13.38
N THR A 65 11.84 -10.68 -12.80
CA THR A 65 13.26 -10.35 -12.62
C THR A 65 13.72 -10.47 -11.17
N ASP A 66 12.91 -11.09 -10.31
CA ASP A 66 13.16 -11.33 -8.87
C ASP A 66 13.52 -10.06 -8.11
N ARG A 67 12.98 -8.91 -8.53
CA ARG A 67 13.18 -7.63 -7.86
C ARG A 67 12.05 -7.37 -6.86
N PRO A 68 12.38 -6.83 -5.68
CA PRO A 68 11.37 -6.55 -4.65
C PRO A 68 10.25 -5.62 -5.10
N VAL A 69 9.07 -5.84 -4.53
CA VAL A 69 7.88 -5.00 -4.74
C VAL A 69 7.32 -4.55 -3.39
N ILE A 70 7.15 -3.24 -3.26
CA ILE A 70 6.53 -2.61 -2.09
C ILE A 70 5.21 -1.98 -2.53
N GLY A 71 4.11 -2.35 -1.89
CA GLY A 71 2.77 -1.81 -2.19
C GLY A 71 2.21 -0.98 -1.04
N ILE A 72 1.70 0.21 -1.34
CA ILE A 72 1.04 1.09 -0.36
C ILE A 72 -0.41 1.30 -0.79
N CYS A 73 -1.36 1.05 0.11
CA CYS A 73 -2.79 1.21 -0.07
C CYS A 73 -3.29 0.45 -1.33
N ARG A 74 -3.68 1.16 -2.38
CA ARG A 74 -4.05 0.55 -3.66
C ARG A 74 -2.92 -0.33 -4.24
N GLY A 75 -1.65 0.01 -3.99
CA GLY A 75 -0.51 -0.82 -4.40
C GLY A 75 -0.52 -2.20 -3.73
N MET A 76 -0.80 -2.30 -2.45
CA MET A 76 -1.02 -3.59 -1.76
C MET A 76 -2.23 -4.33 -2.36
N GLN A 77 -3.32 -3.60 -2.62
CA GLN A 77 -4.52 -4.19 -3.21
C GLN A 77 -4.24 -4.77 -4.59
N LEU A 78 -3.43 -4.09 -5.42
CA LEU A 78 -3.01 -4.59 -6.73
C LEU A 78 -2.23 -5.91 -6.59
N ILE A 79 -1.24 -5.94 -5.71
CA ILE A 79 -0.44 -7.13 -5.44
C ILE A 79 -1.33 -8.33 -5.09
N LEU A 80 -2.23 -8.16 -4.12
CA LEU A 80 -3.13 -9.25 -3.71
C LEU A 80 -4.12 -9.64 -4.82
N LYS A 81 -4.66 -8.67 -5.56
CA LYS A 81 -5.59 -8.91 -6.66
C LYS A 81 -4.96 -9.74 -7.77
N GLU A 82 -3.75 -9.39 -8.21
CA GLU A 82 -3.02 -10.14 -9.26
C GLU A 82 -2.62 -11.56 -8.81
N ASN A 83 -2.67 -11.83 -7.51
CA ASN A 83 -2.43 -13.16 -6.93
C ASN A 83 -3.71 -13.91 -6.52
N GLY A 84 -4.86 -13.52 -7.06
CA GLY A 84 -6.13 -14.21 -6.85
C GLY A 84 -6.88 -13.81 -5.58
N GLY A 85 -6.47 -12.74 -4.91
CA GLY A 85 -7.21 -12.16 -3.80
C GLY A 85 -8.56 -11.59 -4.23
N ASN A 86 -9.57 -11.73 -3.39
CA ASN A 86 -10.91 -11.18 -3.61
C ASN A 86 -11.04 -9.80 -2.95
N LEU A 87 -10.83 -8.74 -3.74
CA LEU A 87 -10.96 -7.37 -3.27
C LEU A 87 -12.43 -7.05 -2.96
N ILE A 88 -12.69 -6.61 -1.74
CA ILE A 88 -13.99 -6.06 -1.35
C ILE A 88 -14.08 -4.65 -1.92
N PRO A 89 -15.00 -4.38 -2.86
CA PRO A 89 -15.09 -3.10 -3.56
C PRO A 89 -15.59 -1.97 -2.65
N HIS A 90 -16.27 -2.31 -1.58
CA HIS A 90 -16.71 -1.39 -0.55
C HIS A 90 -16.84 -2.16 0.76
N ILE A 91 -16.04 -1.79 1.75
CA ILE A 91 -16.12 -2.36 3.10
C ILE A 91 -17.46 -1.93 3.69
N PRO A 92 -18.36 -2.87 4.08
CA PRO A 92 -19.68 -2.52 4.59
C PRO A 92 -19.61 -1.60 5.83
N ASP A 93 -20.51 -0.62 5.90
CA ASP A 93 -20.61 0.30 7.04
C ASP A 93 -20.80 -0.41 8.39
N GLU A 94 -21.35 -1.61 8.38
CA GLU A 94 -21.54 -2.46 9.56
C GLU A 94 -20.22 -3.04 10.10
N THR A 95 -19.21 -3.19 9.22
CA THR A 95 -17.83 -3.56 9.56
C THR A 95 -17.03 -2.32 9.99
N ILE A 96 -17.52 -1.14 9.65
CA ILE A 96 -16.98 0.17 10.01
C ILE A 96 -17.47 0.54 11.44
N ASN A 97 -17.15 -0.30 12.38
CA ASN A 97 -17.23 0.09 13.77
C ASN A 97 -16.23 1.20 13.97
N LEU A 98 -16.65 2.47 14.10
CA LEU A 98 -15.93 3.66 14.56
C LEU A 98 -14.39 3.73 14.28
N GLN A 99 -13.78 2.62 13.89
CA GLN A 99 -12.35 2.43 13.61
C GLN A 99 -12.01 2.63 12.13
N HIS A 100 -12.96 2.37 11.21
CA HIS A 100 -12.84 2.70 9.78
C HIS A 100 -13.85 3.78 9.43
N THR A 101 -13.72 4.96 9.98
CA THR A 101 -14.58 6.07 9.58
C THR A 101 -14.24 6.55 8.18
N THR A 102 -14.66 5.82 7.18
CA THR A 102 -15.01 6.42 5.90
C THR A 102 -16.31 7.19 6.14
N ILE A 103 -16.17 8.46 6.45
CA ILE A 103 -17.33 9.37 6.36
C ILE A 103 -17.80 9.27 4.92
N SER A 104 -18.96 8.64 4.75
CA SER A 104 -19.75 8.51 3.52
C SER A 104 -19.26 9.39 2.37
N GLY A 105 -18.65 8.79 1.36
CA GLY A 105 -18.66 9.27 -0.02
C GLY A 105 -17.98 10.58 -0.37
N HIS A 106 -17.43 11.34 0.55
CA HIS A 106 -16.76 12.60 0.29
C HIS A 106 -15.41 12.66 0.99
N TRP A 107 -14.36 12.65 0.20
CA TRP A 107 -13.00 12.98 0.59
C TRP A 107 -12.93 14.40 1.16
N LYS A 108 -13.23 14.57 2.42
CA LYS A 108 -13.07 15.85 3.13
C LYS A 108 -11.72 15.96 3.83
N GLY A 109 -10.65 15.44 3.24
CA GLY A 109 -9.29 15.76 3.67
C GLY A 109 -8.89 15.38 5.11
N LEU A 110 -9.76 14.72 5.84
CA LEU A 110 -9.49 14.26 7.20
C LEU A 110 -9.11 12.79 7.16
N SER A 111 -7.87 12.47 7.50
CA SER A 111 -7.45 11.09 7.75
C SER A 111 -8.23 10.56 8.94
N SER A 112 -8.92 9.44 8.75
CA SER A 112 -9.40 8.63 9.84
C SER A 112 -8.24 7.79 10.38
N TRP A 113 -8.33 7.34 11.61
CA TRP A 113 -7.30 6.54 12.27
C TRP A 113 -7.92 5.31 12.88
N HIS A 114 -7.19 4.20 12.84
CA HIS A 114 -7.59 2.98 13.55
C HIS A 114 -6.40 2.29 14.22
N MET A 115 -6.70 1.37 15.14
CA MET A 115 -5.73 0.52 15.79
C MET A 115 -5.74 -0.85 15.13
N THR A 116 -4.59 -1.37 14.76
CA THR A 116 -4.44 -2.73 14.25
C THR A 116 -4.31 -3.74 15.40
N LYS A 117 -4.39 -5.03 15.10
CA LYS A 117 -4.19 -6.11 16.09
C LYS A 117 -2.77 -6.15 16.64
N ALA A 118 -1.76 -5.71 15.86
CA ALA A 118 -0.40 -5.57 16.34
C ALA A 118 -0.20 -4.35 17.24
N GLY A 119 -1.23 -3.54 17.47
CA GLY A 119 -1.17 -2.33 18.29
C GLY A 119 -0.59 -1.11 17.57
N LEU A 120 -0.57 -1.12 16.24
CA LEU A 120 -0.15 0.00 15.44
C LEU A 120 -1.33 0.96 15.22
N PHE A 121 -1.09 2.25 15.47
CA PHE A 121 -2.07 3.30 15.18
C PHE A 121 -1.77 3.85 13.79
N THR A 122 -2.67 3.55 12.82
CA THR A 122 -2.46 3.83 11.40
C THR A 122 -3.53 4.79 10.87
N ASN A 123 -3.17 5.58 9.86
CA ASN A 123 -4.16 6.34 9.11
C ASN A 123 -4.95 5.42 8.18
N THR A 124 -6.20 5.78 7.88
CA THR A 124 -7.03 5.05 6.91
C THR A 124 -7.61 6.03 5.89
N ARG A 125 -7.38 5.74 4.60
CA ARG A 125 -7.86 6.53 3.45
C ARG A 125 -8.40 5.62 2.35
N HIS A 126 -8.97 4.48 2.73
CA HIS A 126 -9.49 3.48 1.80
C HIS A 126 -10.91 3.06 2.19
N HIS A 127 -11.69 2.68 1.21
CA HIS A 127 -13.01 2.06 1.38
C HIS A 127 -13.04 0.65 0.78
N GLN A 128 -11.99 0.25 0.10
CA GLN A 128 -11.76 -1.09 -0.42
C GLN A 128 -10.74 -1.81 0.45
N GLY A 129 -10.79 -3.13 0.49
CA GLY A 129 -9.86 -3.92 1.28
C GLY A 129 -10.03 -5.42 1.09
N TYR A 130 -9.36 -6.18 1.92
CA TYR A 130 -9.42 -7.63 1.97
C TYR A 130 -9.75 -8.09 3.40
N VAL A 131 -10.48 -9.19 3.52
CA VAL A 131 -10.67 -9.94 4.78
C VAL A 131 -9.93 -11.28 4.72
N GLU A 132 -9.61 -11.74 3.52
CA GLU A 132 -8.87 -12.97 3.26
C GLU A 132 -7.73 -12.67 2.29
N ILE A 133 -6.63 -13.37 2.45
CA ILE A 133 -5.46 -13.29 1.57
C ILE A 133 -5.24 -14.64 0.88
N PRO A 134 -4.61 -14.65 -0.32
CA PRO A 134 -4.24 -15.90 -0.99
C PRO A 134 -3.33 -16.74 -0.10
N GLN A 135 -3.46 -18.07 -0.16
CA GLN A 135 -2.79 -19.02 0.74
C GLN A 135 -1.25 -18.89 0.76
N SER A 136 -0.65 -18.41 -0.33
CA SER A 136 0.81 -18.22 -0.43
C SER A 136 1.33 -16.96 0.28
N TRP A 137 0.43 -16.15 0.87
CA TRP A 137 0.77 -14.92 1.54
C TRP A 137 0.76 -15.05 3.06
N GLU A 138 1.62 -14.32 3.71
CA GLU A 138 1.66 -14.14 5.17
C GLU A 138 0.85 -12.89 5.54
N LEU A 139 -0.14 -13.06 6.41
CA LEU A 139 -0.83 -11.95 7.07
C LEU A 139 0.07 -11.42 8.19
N LEU A 140 0.56 -10.20 8.04
CA LEU A 140 1.40 -9.55 9.05
C LEU A 140 0.56 -8.78 10.08
N ASP A 141 -0.52 -8.14 9.62
CA ASP A 141 -1.40 -7.38 10.50
C ASP A 141 -2.80 -7.22 9.90
N SER A 142 -3.79 -7.01 10.78
CA SER A 142 -5.18 -6.74 10.41
C SER A 142 -5.85 -5.89 11.49
N THR A 143 -6.98 -5.28 11.16
CA THR A 143 -7.85 -4.64 12.15
C THR A 143 -8.61 -5.66 12.99
N THR A 144 -9.23 -5.22 14.07
CA THR A 144 -10.03 -6.08 14.96
C THR A 144 -11.26 -6.67 14.26
N ASP A 145 -11.81 -5.98 13.28
CA ASP A 145 -12.91 -6.42 12.42
C ASP A 145 -12.44 -7.26 11.21
N GLY A 146 -11.13 -7.54 11.11
CA GLY A 146 -10.56 -8.51 10.18
C GLY A 146 -10.11 -7.94 8.84
N ILE A 147 -10.12 -6.62 8.66
CA ILE A 147 -9.57 -6.02 7.43
C ILE A 147 -8.05 -6.18 7.43
N VAL A 148 -7.53 -6.68 6.32
CA VAL A 148 -6.10 -6.89 6.09
C VAL A 148 -5.36 -5.56 5.99
N GLU A 149 -4.38 -5.37 6.85
CA GLU A 149 -3.61 -4.13 6.92
C GLU A 149 -2.17 -4.29 6.44
N ALA A 150 -1.58 -5.46 6.58
CA ALA A 150 -0.23 -5.71 6.10
C ALA A 150 -0.02 -7.17 5.69
N VAL A 151 0.70 -7.36 4.60
CA VAL A 151 0.97 -8.68 4.02
C VAL A 151 2.41 -8.79 3.52
N LYS A 152 2.90 -10.02 3.46
CA LYS A 152 4.22 -10.34 2.89
C LYS A 152 4.20 -11.66 2.13
N ARG A 153 5.04 -11.75 1.07
CA ARG A 153 5.38 -12.99 0.39
C ARG A 153 6.74 -12.85 -0.29
N ASN A 154 7.70 -13.69 0.07
CA ASN A 154 9.06 -13.60 -0.50
C ASN A 154 9.64 -12.17 -0.43
N ASN A 155 9.92 -11.58 -1.60
CA ASN A 155 10.41 -10.21 -1.79
C ASN A 155 9.27 -9.18 -2.07
N GLU A 156 8.04 -9.50 -1.71
CA GLU A 156 6.87 -8.63 -1.82
C GLU A 156 6.35 -8.24 -0.43
N PHE A 157 6.06 -6.98 -0.24
CA PHE A 157 5.50 -6.44 1.00
C PHE A 157 4.47 -5.36 0.70
N GLY A 158 3.37 -5.35 1.43
CA GLY A 158 2.33 -4.34 1.26
C GLY A 158 1.66 -3.93 2.56
N VAL A 159 1.24 -2.67 2.62
CA VAL A 159 0.43 -2.11 3.71
C VAL A 159 -0.78 -1.38 3.16
N GLN A 160 -1.89 -1.38 3.92
CA GLN A 160 -3.12 -0.73 3.51
C GLN A 160 -3.13 0.77 3.88
N TRP A 161 -2.42 1.17 4.93
CA TRP A 161 -2.29 2.58 5.33
C TRP A 161 -1.24 3.33 4.51
N HIS A 162 -1.07 4.63 4.78
CA HIS A 162 -0.20 5.54 4.06
C HIS A 162 0.99 6.00 4.94
N PRO A 163 2.09 5.24 5.03
CA PRO A 163 3.26 5.61 5.83
C PRO A 163 3.99 6.85 5.32
N GLU A 164 3.80 7.22 4.04
CA GLU A 164 4.46 8.34 3.37
C GLU A 164 3.85 9.71 3.73
N LEU A 165 2.71 9.72 4.40
CA LEU A 165 2.02 10.98 4.74
C LEU A 165 2.63 11.65 5.97
N PRO A 166 2.67 13.01 6.01
CA PRO A 166 3.31 13.75 7.10
C PRO A 166 2.74 13.46 8.49
N GLU A 167 1.46 13.14 8.59
CA GLU A 167 0.82 12.76 9.85
C GLU A 167 1.34 11.45 10.44
N MET A 168 2.08 10.66 9.67
CA MET A 168 2.73 9.42 10.11
C MET A 168 4.17 9.64 10.57
N ASP A 169 4.76 10.82 10.35
CA ASP A 169 6.15 11.09 10.65
C ASP A 169 6.48 10.81 12.13
N GLY A 170 7.42 9.88 12.37
CA GLY A 170 7.86 9.47 13.71
C GLY A 170 6.86 8.61 14.49
N THR A 171 5.84 8.06 13.86
CA THR A 171 4.93 7.11 14.51
C THR A 171 5.52 5.70 14.54
N ALA A 172 5.11 4.90 15.53
CA ALA A 172 5.48 3.47 15.59
C ALA A 172 5.05 2.69 14.33
N ALA A 173 3.94 3.06 13.72
CA ALA A 173 3.47 2.42 12.49
C ALA A 173 4.37 2.75 11.28
N GLN A 174 4.87 3.99 11.18
CA GLN A 174 5.84 4.36 10.15
C GLN A 174 7.18 3.64 10.37
N ASP A 175 7.69 3.62 11.60
CA ASP A 175 8.94 2.91 11.94
C ASP A 175 8.84 1.41 11.65
N TRP A 176 7.70 0.80 11.97
CA TRP A 176 7.43 -0.60 11.67
C TRP A 176 7.39 -0.86 10.16
N PHE A 177 6.73 0.03 9.38
CA PHE A 177 6.74 -0.08 7.90
C PHE A 177 8.16 -0.01 7.34
N ILE A 178 8.95 0.99 7.77
CA ILE A 178 10.34 1.16 7.32
C ILE A 178 11.15 -0.10 7.62
N TRP A 179 11.06 -0.61 8.84
CA TRP A 179 11.77 -1.83 9.23
C TRP A 179 11.38 -3.04 8.37
N LYS A 180 10.08 -3.26 8.13
CA LYS A 180 9.59 -4.37 7.28
C LYS A 180 10.01 -4.20 5.82
N MET A 181 9.91 -3.01 5.29
CA MET A 181 10.37 -2.68 3.94
C MET A 181 11.86 -2.99 3.77
N GLU A 182 12.71 -2.54 4.70
CA GLU A 182 14.15 -2.82 4.66
C GLU A 182 14.49 -4.32 4.76
N GLN A 183 13.69 -5.10 5.47
CA GLN A 183 13.82 -6.57 5.49
C GLN A 183 13.49 -7.19 4.13
N THR A 184 12.53 -6.63 3.42
CA THR A 184 12.09 -7.12 2.10
C THR A 184 13.09 -6.74 1.00
N LEU A 185 13.83 -5.64 1.17
CA LEU A 185 14.83 -5.15 0.20
C LEU A 185 16.22 -5.81 0.34
N LYS A 186 16.42 -6.69 1.31
CA LYS A 186 17.67 -7.47 1.53
C LYS A 186 17.67 -8.77 0.78
#